data_c4db734a1aa9a1acdd2b2d47a4691153
#
_entry.id   c4db734a1aa9a1acdd2b2d47a4691153
#
_cell.length_a   1.000
_cell.length_b   1.000
_cell.length_c   1.000
_cell.angle_alpha   90.00
_cell.angle_beta   90.00
_cell.angle_gamma   90.00
#
_symmetry.space_group_name_H-M   'P 1'
#
loop_
_entity.id
_entity.type
_entity.pdbx_description
1 polymer ?
#
loop_
_entity_poly.entity_id
_entity_poly.type
_entity_poly.pdbx_seq_one_letter_code
_entity_poly.pdbx_strand_id
1 'polypeptide(L)'
;MTQATPPAKPVPNTQRGFLAWVERVGNLLPDPVMIFVWLIGFLMVLSVIGSALGWSASLPFSGEKPPSGGVVKDGVLTFEATSLFTEDNLKKLIVDMPRTLTSFAPLGVVLVVMLGASVAERAGLFSALIRNSLRDLPRAFLTPVVCLIGMTSHHASDAGYVVFIPLCGLVYAAAGRHPLVGIAAACAAVSGGFAGNITPGQLDVLLFGFTQEAARIIDPTWTMNPLGNWWFILAIVVLFTPIIWFITDRMLEPRLGPWTGNPDDDLKAELTKSVVTAEEKRGLAWAGIAALAVIAVFAALALWPGFTPLIDESQKGTAQLQPFYQGLIAAFTLIFLLGGIVFGVSVKSIRSSSDVVTMMNEGIRSLAPYIVFAFFAAHFIAMFSWSNLGPIAAINGAAALKELSLPAPFLLVCVQAFSSFLDLFIGSASAKWSAMAPVVVPMFMLLGISPEMTTAAYRMGDSYTNIATPLMSYFPLVLAFCRRWDKNVGVGTLLSMMLPFALAFMVAGMAMTAAWVYFDWPLGPGATVHYSLPGAK
;
A
#
# COMPACT_ATOMS: atom_id res chain seq x y z
N MET A 1 40.30 -17.44 16.59
CA MET A 1 39.22 -18.42 16.81
C MET A 1 38.13 -17.71 17.60
N THR A 2 37.21 -17.07 16.91
CA THR A 2 36.03 -16.40 17.48
C THR A 2 34.94 -17.44 17.69
N GLN A 3 34.60 -17.72 18.95
CA GLN A 3 33.50 -18.61 19.31
C GLN A 3 32.17 -18.01 18.79
N ALA A 4 31.51 -18.73 17.92
CA ALA A 4 30.16 -18.42 17.51
C ALA A 4 29.20 -18.61 18.70
N THR A 5 28.49 -17.56 19.05
CA THR A 5 27.43 -17.59 20.06
C THR A 5 26.35 -18.57 19.60
N PRO A 6 25.91 -19.53 20.43
CA PRO A 6 24.86 -20.47 20.04
C PRO A 6 23.54 -19.74 19.82
N PRO A 7 22.69 -20.21 18.88
CA PRO A 7 21.40 -19.60 18.62
C PRO A 7 20.53 -19.63 19.89
N ALA A 8 19.89 -18.52 20.18
CA ALA A 8 18.98 -18.38 21.31
C ALA A 8 17.89 -19.45 21.23
N LYS A 9 17.67 -20.18 22.35
CA LYS A 9 16.59 -21.17 22.44
C LYS A 9 15.24 -20.46 22.22
N PRO A 10 14.33 -21.06 21.42
CA PRO A 10 12.99 -20.49 21.25
C PRO A 10 12.28 -20.42 22.61
N VAL A 11 11.76 -19.24 22.94
CA VAL A 11 10.96 -18.99 24.13
C VAL A 11 9.70 -19.89 24.05
N PRO A 12 9.34 -20.67 25.09
CA PRO A 12 8.16 -21.51 25.05
C PRO A 12 6.91 -20.64 24.85
N ASN A 13 6.21 -20.84 23.75
CA ASN A 13 4.96 -20.13 23.44
C ASN A 13 3.83 -20.71 24.30
N THR A 14 3.56 -20.07 25.45
CA THR A 14 2.49 -20.50 26.39
C THR A 14 1.13 -19.88 26.07
N GLN A 15 0.99 -19.21 24.94
CA GLN A 15 -0.28 -18.61 24.55
C GLN A 15 -1.27 -19.68 24.05
N ARG A 16 -2.40 -19.81 24.73
CA ARG A 16 -3.57 -20.61 24.31
C ARG A 16 -4.64 -19.64 23.82
N GLY A 17 -5.29 -19.94 22.68
CA GLY A 17 -6.39 -19.15 22.15
C GLY A 17 -6.28 -18.84 20.65
N PHE A 18 -7.23 -18.07 20.13
CA PHE A 18 -7.33 -17.72 18.71
C PHE A 18 -6.06 -17.05 18.16
N LEU A 19 -5.46 -16.14 18.91
CA LEU A 19 -4.22 -15.45 18.48
C LEU A 19 -3.02 -16.38 18.36
N ALA A 20 -2.90 -17.37 19.27
CA ALA A 20 -1.84 -18.37 19.16
C ALA A 20 -2.06 -19.32 17.96
N TRP A 21 -3.31 -19.56 17.59
CA TRP A 21 -3.66 -20.31 16.38
C TRP A 21 -3.30 -19.49 15.13
N VAL A 22 -3.67 -18.20 15.06
CA VAL A 22 -3.31 -17.29 13.97
C VAL A 22 -1.79 -17.20 13.79
N GLU A 23 -1.03 -17.02 14.88
CA GLU A 23 0.43 -17.00 14.86
C GLU A 23 1.00 -18.33 14.33
N ARG A 24 0.48 -19.46 14.80
CA ARG A 24 0.95 -20.78 14.35
C ARG A 24 0.66 -21.01 12.88
N VAL A 25 -0.56 -20.71 12.42
CA VAL A 25 -0.96 -20.88 11.02
C VAL A 25 -0.18 -19.92 10.13
N GLY A 26 -0.02 -18.66 10.55
CA GLY A 26 0.74 -17.67 9.80
C GLY A 26 2.23 -18.03 9.65
N ASN A 27 2.84 -18.58 10.72
CA ASN A 27 4.23 -19.06 10.67
C ASN A 27 4.41 -20.33 9.83
N LEU A 28 3.32 -21.03 9.47
CA LEU A 28 3.33 -22.16 8.52
C LEU A 28 3.15 -21.71 7.07
N LEU A 29 2.71 -20.47 6.85
CA LEU A 29 2.58 -19.95 5.49
C LEU A 29 3.96 -19.75 4.87
N PRO A 30 4.13 -20.14 3.61
CA PRO A 30 5.38 -19.94 2.90
C PRO A 30 5.60 -18.44 2.61
N ASP A 31 6.85 -18.10 2.28
CA ASP A 31 7.21 -16.78 1.74
C ASP A 31 6.21 -16.36 0.63
N PRO A 32 5.84 -15.08 0.50
CA PRO A 32 4.95 -14.59 -0.55
C PRO A 32 5.33 -15.03 -1.97
N VAL A 33 6.62 -15.16 -2.27
CA VAL A 33 7.11 -15.70 -3.55
C VAL A 33 6.64 -17.14 -3.72
N MET A 34 6.74 -17.96 -2.68
CA MET A 34 6.33 -19.37 -2.73
C MET A 34 4.82 -19.52 -2.88
N ILE A 35 4.02 -18.58 -2.32
CA ILE A 35 2.57 -18.55 -2.56
C ILE A 35 2.30 -18.42 -4.07
N PHE A 36 3.01 -17.52 -4.76
CA PHE A 36 2.84 -17.38 -6.21
C PHE A 36 3.33 -18.60 -7.00
N VAL A 37 4.40 -19.26 -6.57
CA VAL A 37 4.83 -20.55 -7.16
C VAL A 37 3.71 -21.60 -7.06
N TRP A 38 3.07 -21.71 -5.88
CA TRP A 38 1.93 -22.61 -5.68
C TRP A 38 0.71 -22.20 -6.51
N LEU A 39 0.40 -20.89 -6.57
CA LEU A 39 -0.71 -20.37 -7.38
C LEU A 39 -0.48 -20.64 -8.87
N ILE A 40 0.74 -20.48 -9.39
CA ILE A 40 1.10 -20.82 -10.78
C ILE A 40 0.91 -22.31 -11.02
N GLY A 41 1.42 -23.17 -10.14
CA GLY A 41 1.24 -24.62 -10.24
C GLY A 41 -0.23 -25.03 -10.24
N PHE A 42 -1.01 -24.46 -9.31
CA PHE A 42 -2.46 -24.67 -9.26
C PHE A 42 -3.16 -24.19 -10.54
N LEU A 43 -2.81 -23.00 -11.03
CA LEU A 43 -3.34 -22.44 -12.26
C LEU A 43 -3.04 -23.32 -13.48
N MET A 44 -1.83 -23.87 -13.57
CA MET A 44 -1.45 -24.80 -14.63
C MET A 44 -2.36 -26.04 -14.63
N VAL A 45 -2.57 -26.66 -13.47
CA VAL A 45 -3.48 -27.81 -13.32
C VAL A 45 -4.91 -27.40 -13.66
N LEU A 46 -5.38 -26.27 -13.13
CA LEU A 46 -6.74 -25.78 -13.37
C LEU A 46 -7.00 -25.47 -14.84
N SER A 47 -5.99 -24.99 -15.57
CA SER A 47 -6.09 -24.71 -17.02
C SER A 47 -6.30 -25.98 -17.84
N VAL A 48 -5.64 -27.08 -17.46
CA VAL A 48 -5.85 -28.39 -18.11
C VAL A 48 -7.25 -28.90 -17.85
N ILE A 49 -7.71 -28.85 -16.59
CA ILE A 49 -9.06 -29.28 -16.20
C ILE A 49 -10.12 -28.45 -16.91
N GLY A 50 -9.99 -27.11 -16.88
CA GLY A 50 -10.95 -26.20 -17.49
C GLY A 50 -11.03 -26.37 -19.01
N SER A 51 -9.89 -26.55 -19.68
CA SER A 51 -9.83 -26.83 -21.11
C SER A 51 -10.45 -28.20 -21.45
N ALA A 52 -10.17 -29.25 -20.65
CA ALA A 52 -10.74 -30.57 -20.87
C ALA A 52 -12.26 -30.64 -20.63
N LEU A 53 -12.78 -29.84 -19.67
CA LEU A 53 -14.19 -29.74 -19.35
C LEU A 53 -14.95 -28.69 -20.19
N GLY A 54 -14.26 -27.96 -21.06
CA GLY A 54 -14.85 -26.93 -21.93
C GLY A 54 -15.40 -25.73 -21.15
N TRP A 55 -14.73 -25.32 -20.06
CA TRP A 55 -15.16 -24.13 -19.31
C TRP A 55 -15.16 -22.89 -20.21
N SER A 56 -16.27 -22.18 -20.18
CA SER A 56 -16.45 -20.97 -20.99
C SER A 56 -17.29 -19.94 -20.25
N ALA A 57 -17.18 -18.71 -20.67
CA ALA A 57 -18.06 -17.64 -20.24
C ALA A 57 -18.29 -16.64 -21.37
N SER A 58 -19.47 -16.08 -21.42
CA SER A 58 -19.89 -15.18 -22.50
C SER A 58 -20.54 -13.92 -21.92
N LEU A 59 -20.36 -12.79 -22.63
CA LEU A 59 -21.00 -11.52 -22.30
C LEU A 59 -21.36 -10.76 -23.60
N PRO A 60 -22.43 -9.93 -23.59
CA PRO A 60 -22.71 -9.03 -24.68
C PRO A 60 -21.55 -8.05 -24.91
N PHE A 61 -21.15 -7.86 -26.17
CA PHE A 61 -20.03 -7.00 -26.53
C PHE A 61 -20.32 -6.21 -27.79
N SER A 62 -20.17 -4.89 -27.71
CA SER A 62 -20.34 -3.96 -28.83
C SER A 62 -19.11 -3.05 -29.04
N GLY A 63 -17.97 -3.35 -28.38
CA GLY A 63 -16.75 -2.60 -28.53
C GLY A 63 -16.02 -2.89 -29.84
N GLU A 64 -15.12 -2.00 -30.26
CA GLU A 64 -14.35 -2.16 -31.50
C GLU A 64 -13.27 -3.25 -31.40
N LYS A 65 -12.66 -3.43 -30.22
CA LYS A 65 -11.54 -4.36 -30.04
C LYS A 65 -11.80 -5.28 -28.83
N PRO A 66 -11.94 -6.59 -29.06
CA PRO A 66 -12.11 -7.54 -27.96
C PRO A 66 -10.83 -7.69 -27.13
N PRO A 67 -10.96 -8.01 -25.83
CA PRO A 67 -9.85 -8.43 -25.00
C PRO A 67 -9.14 -9.66 -25.57
N SER A 68 -7.86 -9.82 -25.22
CA SER A 68 -7.04 -10.95 -25.68
C SER A 68 -7.65 -12.28 -25.24
N GLY A 69 -7.73 -13.23 -26.16
CA GLY A 69 -8.28 -14.58 -25.92
C GLY A 69 -9.80 -14.68 -26.08
N GLY A 70 -10.52 -13.56 -26.23
CA GLY A 70 -11.94 -13.59 -26.49
C GLY A 70 -12.28 -13.66 -27.99
N VAL A 71 -13.33 -14.38 -28.32
CA VAL A 71 -13.88 -14.50 -29.68
C VAL A 71 -15.24 -13.85 -29.72
N VAL A 72 -15.43 -12.89 -30.64
CA VAL A 72 -16.73 -12.20 -30.83
C VAL A 72 -17.49 -12.86 -31.98
N LYS A 73 -18.72 -13.33 -31.69
CA LYS A 73 -19.67 -13.82 -32.68
C LYS A 73 -21.06 -13.22 -32.37
N ASP A 74 -21.71 -12.66 -33.35
CA ASP A 74 -23.08 -12.12 -33.25
C ASP A 74 -23.26 -11.14 -32.07
N GLY A 75 -22.25 -10.31 -31.78
CA GLY A 75 -22.31 -9.35 -30.68
C GLY A 75 -22.12 -9.97 -29.29
N VAL A 76 -21.68 -11.23 -29.23
CA VAL A 76 -21.34 -11.95 -27.98
C VAL A 76 -19.85 -12.24 -27.94
N LEU A 77 -19.18 -11.77 -26.91
CA LEU A 77 -17.78 -12.10 -26.61
C LEU A 77 -17.74 -13.35 -25.74
N THR A 78 -17.08 -14.38 -26.22
CA THR A 78 -16.93 -15.67 -25.53
C THR A 78 -15.46 -15.95 -25.26
N PHE A 79 -15.19 -16.36 -24.03
CA PHE A 79 -13.91 -16.89 -23.58
C PHE A 79 -14.04 -18.40 -23.36
N GLU A 80 -13.11 -19.18 -23.91
CA GLU A 80 -13.01 -20.61 -23.66
C GLU A 80 -11.69 -20.90 -22.93
N ALA A 81 -11.72 -21.77 -21.92
CA ALA A 81 -10.54 -22.12 -21.16
C ALA A 81 -9.51 -22.82 -22.05
N THR A 82 -8.28 -22.33 -22.03
CA THR A 82 -7.17 -22.85 -22.82
C THR A 82 -6.10 -23.39 -21.88
N SER A 83 -5.64 -24.62 -22.15
CA SER A 83 -4.56 -25.22 -21.37
C SER A 83 -3.27 -24.40 -21.50
N LEU A 84 -2.57 -24.20 -20.40
CA LEU A 84 -1.23 -23.57 -20.38
C LEU A 84 -0.14 -24.47 -20.97
N PHE A 85 -0.44 -25.74 -21.24
CA PHE A 85 0.46 -26.70 -21.91
C PHE A 85 0.25 -26.76 -23.42
N THR A 86 -0.56 -25.89 -24.04
CA THR A 86 -0.60 -25.75 -25.49
C THR A 86 0.74 -25.21 -26.01
N GLU A 87 1.08 -25.53 -27.27
CA GLU A 87 2.32 -25.07 -27.91
C GLU A 87 2.46 -23.53 -27.84
N ASP A 88 1.39 -22.79 -28.13
CA ASP A 88 1.37 -21.32 -28.07
C ASP A 88 1.64 -20.78 -26.67
N ASN A 89 1.00 -21.34 -25.64
CA ASN A 89 1.16 -20.87 -24.26
C ASN A 89 2.53 -21.25 -23.69
N LEU A 90 3.05 -22.45 -24.03
CA LEU A 90 4.43 -22.85 -23.68
C LEU A 90 5.46 -21.95 -24.35
N LYS A 91 5.23 -21.63 -25.64
CA LYS A 91 6.08 -20.70 -26.38
C LYS A 91 6.10 -19.31 -25.71
N LYS A 92 4.92 -18.76 -25.36
CA LYS A 92 4.85 -17.49 -24.61
C LYS A 92 5.60 -17.58 -23.29
N LEU A 93 5.39 -18.63 -22.51
CA LEU A 93 6.05 -18.81 -21.22
C LEU A 93 7.58 -18.82 -21.33
N ILE A 94 8.12 -19.47 -22.36
CA ILE A 94 9.58 -19.63 -22.54
C ILE A 94 10.19 -18.43 -23.26
N VAL A 95 9.58 -17.97 -24.36
CA VAL A 95 10.16 -16.94 -25.23
C VAL A 95 9.91 -15.54 -24.65
N ASP A 96 8.69 -15.29 -24.15
CA ASP A 96 8.29 -13.97 -23.64
C ASP A 96 8.61 -13.80 -22.15
N MET A 97 9.26 -14.77 -21.47
CA MET A 97 9.58 -14.69 -20.05
C MET A 97 10.28 -13.37 -19.65
N PRO A 98 11.34 -12.91 -20.34
CA PRO A 98 11.96 -11.61 -20.01
C PRO A 98 11.00 -10.43 -20.21
N ARG A 99 10.21 -10.47 -21.29
CA ARG A 99 9.24 -9.43 -21.62
C ARG A 99 8.10 -9.36 -20.60
N THR A 100 7.61 -10.52 -20.14
CA THR A 100 6.56 -10.60 -19.11
C THR A 100 6.99 -9.86 -17.84
N LEU A 101 8.25 -10.00 -17.41
CA LEU A 101 8.79 -9.25 -16.29
C LEU A 101 8.96 -7.76 -16.61
N THR A 102 9.63 -7.44 -17.73
CA THR A 102 10.01 -6.04 -18.03
C THR A 102 8.84 -5.16 -18.43
N SER A 103 7.76 -5.72 -18.97
CA SER A 103 6.53 -5.01 -19.27
C SER A 103 5.53 -4.96 -18.10
N PHE A 104 5.87 -5.55 -16.96
CA PHE A 104 5.05 -5.52 -15.77
C PHE A 104 5.07 -4.13 -15.15
N ALA A 105 4.00 -3.36 -15.37
CA ALA A 105 3.93 -1.95 -15.02
C ALA A 105 4.30 -1.63 -13.55
N PRO A 106 3.84 -2.42 -12.54
CA PRO A 106 4.19 -2.15 -11.14
C PRO A 106 5.70 -2.14 -10.88
N LEU A 107 6.47 -3.00 -11.57
CA LEU A 107 7.92 -3.08 -11.38
C LEU A 107 8.62 -1.79 -11.79
N GLY A 108 8.35 -1.28 -12.99
CA GLY A 108 8.97 -0.08 -13.52
C GLY A 108 8.68 1.15 -12.66
N VAL A 109 7.42 1.31 -12.27
CA VAL A 109 6.97 2.45 -11.47
C VAL A 109 7.62 2.46 -10.08
N VAL A 110 7.63 1.33 -9.38
CA VAL A 110 8.24 1.21 -8.05
C VAL A 110 9.74 1.48 -8.10
N LEU A 111 10.45 0.91 -9.09
CA LEU A 111 11.88 1.15 -9.26
C LEU A 111 12.20 2.65 -9.45
N VAL A 112 11.44 3.34 -10.31
CA VAL A 112 11.65 4.77 -10.59
C VAL A 112 11.43 5.62 -9.35
N VAL A 113 10.32 5.43 -8.63
CA VAL A 113 10.02 6.21 -7.41
C VAL A 113 11.07 5.95 -6.32
N MET A 114 11.50 4.70 -6.17
CA MET A 114 12.49 4.33 -5.15
C MET A 114 13.88 4.90 -5.40
N LEU A 115 14.27 5.18 -6.63
CA LEU A 115 15.53 5.90 -6.91
C LEU A 115 15.55 7.27 -6.24
N GLY A 116 14.43 8.01 -6.27
CA GLY A 116 14.34 9.30 -5.58
C GLY A 116 14.17 9.15 -4.07
N ALA A 117 13.23 8.29 -3.65
CA ALA A 117 12.88 8.11 -2.25
C ALA A 117 14.05 7.62 -1.39
N SER A 118 14.88 6.71 -1.93
CA SER A 118 16.06 6.19 -1.21
C SER A 118 17.11 7.27 -0.93
N VAL A 119 17.28 8.25 -1.82
CA VAL A 119 18.19 9.38 -1.57
C VAL A 119 17.64 10.25 -0.45
N ALA A 120 16.34 10.59 -0.47
CA ALA A 120 15.69 11.37 0.59
C ALA A 120 15.78 10.67 1.96
N GLU A 121 15.51 9.38 1.99
CA GLU A 121 15.56 8.57 3.21
C GLU A 121 16.97 8.48 3.79
N ARG A 122 17.95 8.10 2.98
CA ARG A 122 19.33 7.89 3.42
C ARG A 122 20.09 9.18 3.68
N ALA A 123 19.73 10.27 3.01
CA ALA A 123 20.22 11.60 3.36
C ALA A 123 19.73 12.06 4.75
N GLY A 124 18.66 11.45 5.28
CA GLY A 124 18.06 11.78 6.58
C GLY A 124 16.93 12.81 6.50
N LEU A 125 16.46 13.16 5.29
CA LEU A 125 15.40 14.15 5.08
C LEU A 125 14.12 13.79 5.83
N PHE A 126 13.65 12.56 5.69
CA PHE A 126 12.40 12.10 6.33
C PHE A 126 12.53 12.07 7.86
N SER A 127 13.65 11.58 8.39
CA SER A 127 13.92 11.58 9.83
C SER A 127 13.96 12.99 10.42
N ALA A 128 14.60 13.94 9.73
CA ALA A 128 14.65 15.34 10.14
C ALA A 128 13.25 16.00 10.06
N LEU A 129 12.48 15.69 9.02
CA LEU A 129 11.11 16.19 8.85
C LEU A 129 10.20 15.73 10.00
N ILE A 130 10.25 14.44 10.34
CA ILE A 130 9.51 13.84 11.44
C ILE A 130 9.89 14.51 12.77
N ARG A 131 11.18 14.62 13.09
CA ARG A 131 11.64 15.27 14.32
C ARG A 131 11.24 16.73 14.40
N ASN A 132 11.35 17.46 13.28
CA ASN A 132 10.97 18.87 13.23
C ASN A 132 9.46 19.08 13.46
N SER A 133 8.62 18.17 12.95
CA SER A 133 7.16 18.25 13.06
C SER A 133 6.64 17.93 14.47
N LEU A 134 7.40 17.16 15.25
CA LEU A 134 7.03 16.81 16.63
C LEU A 134 7.56 17.80 17.68
N ARG A 135 8.37 18.76 17.27
CA ARG A 135 8.98 19.72 18.17
C ARG A 135 7.97 20.77 18.67
N ASP A 136 8.14 21.16 19.95
CA ASP A 136 7.44 22.29 20.57
C ASP A 136 5.89 22.21 20.52
N LEU A 137 5.33 20.97 20.43
CA LEU A 137 3.88 20.77 20.37
C LEU A 137 3.23 20.89 21.75
N PRO A 138 2.13 21.68 21.88
CA PRO A 138 1.30 21.66 23.08
C PRO A 138 0.73 20.25 23.32
N ARG A 139 0.62 19.85 24.60
CA ARG A 139 0.12 18.51 25.01
C ARG A 139 -1.19 18.11 24.34
N ALA A 140 -2.11 19.07 24.17
CA ALA A 140 -3.43 18.83 23.57
C ALA A 140 -3.36 18.45 22.08
N PHE A 141 -2.35 18.93 21.35
CA PHE A 141 -2.19 18.66 19.92
C PHE A 141 -1.20 17.51 19.62
N LEU A 142 -0.57 16.95 20.65
CA LEU A 142 0.44 15.92 20.46
C LEU A 142 -0.14 14.69 19.74
N THR A 143 -1.25 14.14 20.23
CA THR A 143 -1.87 12.95 19.62
C THR A 143 -2.39 13.20 18.20
N PRO A 144 -3.16 14.27 17.90
CA PRO A 144 -3.55 14.59 16.53
C PRO A 144 -2.38 14.73 15.56
N VAL A 145 -1.31 15.41 15.97
CA VAL A 145 -0.13 15.59 15.11
C VAL A 145 0.61 14.27 14.90
N VAL A 146 0.73 13.45 15.95
CA VAL A 146 1.27 12.08 15.83
C VAL A 146 0.44 11.25 14.83
N CYS A 147 -0.89 11.37 14.85
CA CYS A 147 -1.75 10.69 13.88
C CYS A 147 -1.46 11.13 12.43
N LEU A 148 -1.41 12.44 12.19
CA LEU A 148 -1.15 12.98 10.85
C LEU A 148 0.23 12.58 10.33
N ILE A 149 1.28 12.69 11.15
CA ILE A 149 2.64 12.29 10.77
C ILE A 149 2.71 10.78 10.54
N GLY A 150 2.09 9.98 11.41
CA GLY A 150 2.09 8.52 11.29
C GLY A 150 1.49 8.05 9.98
N MET A 151 0.31 8.56 9.61
CA MET A 151 -0.34 8.20 8.35
C MET A 151 0.42 8.71 7.13
N THR A 152 1.08 9.88 7.21
CA THR A 152 1.90 10.39 6.10
C THR A 152 3.30 9.79 6.03
N SER A 153 3.75 9.08 7.07
CA SER A 153 5.09 8.48 7.13
C SER A 153 5.36 7.41 6.08
N HIS A 154 4.33 6.89 5.41
CA HIS A 154 4.44 5.91 4.33
C HIS A 154 5.19 6.42 3.09
N HIS A 155 5.39 7.73 2.95
CA HIS A 155 6.31 8.29 1.97
C HIS A 155 7.79 7.99 2.28
N ALA A 156 8.07 7.69 3.54
CA ALA A 156 9.41 7.44 4.06
C ALA A 156 9.73 5.95 4.24
N SER A 157 9.10 5.09 3.45
CA SER A 157 9.26 3.63 3.53
C SER A 157 9.15 3.12 4.99
N ASP A 158 10.24 2.58 5.53
CA ASP A 158 10.28 1.98 6.86
C ASP A 158 10.48 2.98 8.00
N ALA A 159 10.78 4.26 7.70
CA ALA A 159 11.08 5.27 8.72
C ALA A 159 9.90 5.51 9.67
N GLY A 160 8.66 5.31 9.23
CA GLY A 160 7.48 5.31 10.07
C GLY A 160 7.59 4.30 11.22
N TYR A 161 8.00 3.08 10.91
CA TYR A 161 8.14 2.03 11.90
C TYR A 161 9.42 2.16 12.74
N VAL A 162 10.56 2.40 12.10
CA VAL A 162 11.88 2.31 12.74
C VAL A 162 12.22 3.58 13.54
N VAL A 163 11.80 4.75 13.02
CA VAL A 163 12.15 6.06 13.60
C VAL A 163 10.99 6.70 14.34
N PHE A 164 9.81 6.76 13.69
CA PHE A 164 8.72 7.55 14.23
C PHE A 164 8.06 6.90 15.45
N ILE A 165 7.78 5.59 15.43
CA ILE A 165 7.14 4.89 16.55
C ILE A 165 7.95 5.02 17.85
N PRO A 166 9.26 4.70 17.90
CA PRO A 166 10.04 4.87 19.12
C PRO A 166 10.18 6.34 19.54
N LEU A 167 10.29 7.26 18.57
CA LEU A 167 10.35 8.69 18.84
C LEU A 167 9.07 9.19 19.53
N CYS A 168 7.90 8.67 19.18
CA CYS A 168 6.65 9.03 19.85
C CYS A 168 6.64 8.59 21.32
N GLY A 169 7.23 7.43 21.66
CA GLY A 169 7.43 7.03 23.05
C GLY A 169 8.25 8.06 23.83
N LEU A 170 9.36 8.53 23.25
CA LEU A 170 10.21 9.56 23.83
C LEU A 170 9.49 10.90 24.00
N VAL A 171 8.78 11.36 22.97
CA VAL A 171 8.07 12.64 22.98
C VAL A 171 6.93 12.64 24.01
N TYR A 172 6.19 11.53 24.14
CA TYR A 172 5.16 11.39 25.17
C TYR A 172 5.76 11.41 26.57
N ALA A 173 6.88 10.69 26.80
CA ALA A 173 7.60 10.74 28.07
C ALA A 173 8.08 12.15 28.41
N ALA A 174 8.65 12.87 27.46
CA ALA A 174 9.07 14.26 27.63
C ALA A 174 7.90 15.21 27.93
N ALA A 175 6.71 14.93 27.37
CA ALA A 175 5.48 15.65 27.67
C ALA A 175 4.85 15.24 29.01
N GLY A 176 5.45 14.31 29.77
CA GLY A 176 4.91 13.76 31.03
C GLY A 176 3.68 12.87 30.82
N ARG A 177 3.55 12.28 29.64
CA ARG A 177 2.53 11.27 29.29
C ARG A 177 3.15 9.88 29.27
N HIS A 178 2.34 8.83 29.34
CA HIS A 178 2.86 7.47 29.37
C HIS A 178 3.49 7.08 28.01
N PRO A 179 4.76 6.63 27.92
CA PRO A 179 5.44 6.34 26.66
C PRO A 179 4.75 5.29 25.79
N LEU A 180 4.19 4.25 26.44
CA LEU A 180 3.47 3.20 25.73
C LEU A 180 2.21 3.73 25.01
N VAL A 181 1.61 4.81 25.53
CA VAL A 181 0.48 5.50 24.85
C VAL A 181 0.96 6.12 23.55
N GLY A 182 2.14 6.77 23.58
CA GLY A 182 2.75 7.36 22.39
C GLY A 182 3.11 6.31 21.32
N ILE A 183 3.71 5.19 21.75
CA ILE A 183 4.02 4.07 20.86
C ILE A 183 2.73 3.48 20.26
N ALA A 184 1.68 3.31 21.07
CA ALA A 184 0.41 2.77 20.62
C ALA A 184 -0.29 3.70 19.61
N ALA A 185 -0.34 5.01 19.88
CA ALA A 185 -0.91 6.00 18.96
C ALA A 185 -0.15 6.03 17.62
N ALA A 186 1.18 6.02 17.68
CA ALA A 186 2.03 5.99 16.49
C ALA A 186 1.84 4.69 15.71
N CYS A 187 1.79 3.53 16.39
CA CYS A 187 1.55 2.24 15.76
C CYS A 187 0.16 2.19 15.10
N ALA A 188 -0.88 2.69 15.77
CA ALA A 188 -2.21 2.79 15.19
C ALA A 188 -2.24 3.70 13.95
N ALA A 189 -1.51 4.81 13.97
CA ALA A 189 -1.44 5.73 12.84
C ALA A 189 -0.62 5.16 11.66
N VAL A 190 0.54 4.57 11.93
CA VAL A 190 1.42 4.01 10.88
C VAL A 190 0.83 2.72 10.31
N SER A 191 0.46 1.74 11.15
CA SER A 191 -0.02 0.44 10.67
C SER A 191 -1.51 0.42 10.40
N GLY A 192 -2.33 0.90 11.35
CA GLY A 192 -3.79 0.92 11.21
C GLY A 192 -4.28 2.01 10.27
N GLY A 193 -3.56 3.12 10.15
CA GLY A 193 -3.79 4.19 9.19
C GLY A 193 -3.11 3.97 7.84
N PHE A 194 -2.61 2.78 7.56
CA PHE A 194 -1.81 2.45 6.37
C PHE A 194 -2.47 2.85 5.03
N ALA A 195 -3.79 2.74 4.94
CA ALA A 195 -4.52 3.17 3.76
C ALA A 195 -4.71 4.69 3.64
N GLY A 196 -4.53 5.45 4.73
CA GLY A 196 -4.71 6.90 4.76
C GLY A 196 -3.43 7.65 4.44
N ASN A 197 -3.54 8.72 3.64
CA ASN A 197 -2.41 9.60 3.38
C ASN A 197 -2.91 11.01 2.97
N ILE A 198 -2.11 12.05 3.20
CA ILE A 198 -2.43 13.41 2.75
C ILE A 198 -2.21 13.54 1.23
N THR A 199 -1.19 12.88 0.72
CA THR A 199 -0.89 12.84 -0.73
C THR A 199 -0.65 11.40 -1.15
N PRO A 200 -0.99 11.00 -2.38
CA PRO A 200 -0.65 9.70 -2.91
C PRO A 200 0.85 9.43 -2.81
N GLY A 201 1.20 8.20 -2.51
CA GLY A 201 2.59 7.77 -2.29
C GLY A 201 2.95 6.48 -3.03
N GLN A 202 4.04 5.85 -2.61
CA GLN A 202 4.57 4.63 -3.22
C GLN A 202 3.54 3.48 -3.21
N LEU A 203 2.79 3.33 -2.11
CA LEU A 203 1.77 2.30 -1.99
C LEU A 203 0.65 2.47 -3.02
N ASP A 204 0.22 3.72 -3.25
CA ASP A 204 -0.85 4.01 -4.22
C ASP A 204 -0.45 3.59 -5.61
N VAL A 205 0.76 3.96 -6.01
CA VAL A 205 1.33 3.59 -7.31
C VAL A 205 1.46 2.08 -7.47
N LEU A 206 1.89 1.39 -6.40
CA LEU A 206 2.06 -0.06 -6.39
C LEU A 206 0.70 -0.77 -6.54
N LEU A 207 -0.29 -0.42 -5.73
CA LEU A 207 -1.61 -1.03 -5.78
C LEU A 207 -2.29 -0.76 -7.12
N PHE A 208 -2.20 0.47 -7.64
CA PHE A 208 -2.76 0.82 -8.94
C PHE A 208 -2.10 0.08 -10.10
N GLY A 209 -0.80 -0.19 -10.01
CA GLY A 209 -0.13 -1.04 -10.99
C GLY A 209 -0.76 -2.42 -11.10
N PHE A 210 -1.00 -3.10 -9.99
CA PHE A 210 -1.68 -4.41 -9.98
C PHE A 210 -3.14 -4.28 -10.43
N THR A 211 -3.84 -3.24 -10.01
CA THR A 211 -5.22 -2.97 -10.41
C THR A 211 -5.34 -2.74 -11.91
N GLN A 212 -4.43 -1.98 -12.50
CA GLN A 212 -4.41 -1.73 -13.96
C GLN A 212 -4.24 -3.01 -14.75
N GLU A 213 -3.28 -3.86 -14.38
CA GLU A 213 -3.07 -5.14 -15.05
C GLU A 213 -4.30 -6.06 -14.90
N ALA A 214 -4.97 -6.03 -13.75
CA ALA A 214 -6.20 -6.78 -13.54
C ALA A 214 -7.39 -6.21 -14.35
N ALA A 215 -7.55 -4.88 -14.41
CA ALA A 215 -8.60 -4.23 -15.18
C ALA A 215 -8.47 -4.52 -16.69
N ARG A 216 -7.23 -4.60 -17.19
CA ARG A 216 -6.94 -4.90 -18.60
C ARG A 216 -7.33 -6.30 -19.05
N ILE A 217 -7.65 -7.18 -18.12
CA ILE A 217 -8.22 -8.50 -18.44
C ILE A 217 -9.57 -8.34 -19.17
N ILE A 218 -10.35 -7.34 -18.79
CA ILE A 218 -11.68 -7.04 -19.38
C ILE A 218 -11.64 -5.83 -20.31
N ASP A 219 -10.88 -4.79 -19.93
CA ASP A 219 -10.72 -3.57 -20.72
C ASP A 219 -9.23 -3.31 -21.03
N PRO A 220 -8.70 -3.78 -22.17
CA PRO A 220 -7.29 -3.62 -22.53
C PRO A 220 -6.82 -2.17 -22.64
N THR A 221 -7.76 -1.23 -22.77
CA THR A 221 -7.46 0.20 -22.90
C THR A 221 -7.39 0.92 -21.56
N TRP A 222 -7.77 0.24 -20.46
CA TRP A 222 -7.81 0.85 -19.15
C TRP A 222 -6.45 1.33 -18.68
N THR A 223 -6.42 2.54 -18.17
CA THR A 223 -5.24 3.15 -17.55
C THR A 223 -5.62 3.75 -16.20
N MET A 224 -4.85 3.39 -15.18
CA MET A 224 -5.06 3.90 -13.83
C MET A 224 -4.50 5.31 -13.66
N ASN A 225 -5.25 6.14 -12.94
CA ASN A 225 -4.80 7.45 -12.51
C ASN A 225 -4.13 7.34 -11.12
N PRO A 226 -2.84 7.73 -10.96
CA PRO A 226 -2.16 7.70 -9.66
C PRO A 226 -2.86 8.51 -8.56
N LEU A 227 -3.70 9.49 -8.91
CA LEU A 227 -4.52 10.26 -7.98
C LEU A 227 -5.93 9.66 -7.81
N GLY A 228 -6.22 8.51 -8.42
CA GLY A 228 -7.57 7.93 -8.49
C GLY A 228 -8.22 7.61 -7.14
N ASN A 229 -7.44 7.52 -6.06
CA ASN A 229 -7.97 7.33 -4.71
C ASN A 229 -7.67 8.52 -3.76
N TRP A 230 -7.22 9.65 -4.27
CA TRP A 230 -6.70 10.72 -3.42
C TRP A 230 -7.73 11.25 -2.41
N TRP A 231 -8.96 11.49 -2.84
CA TRP A 231 -10.01 11.98 -1.93
C TRP A 231 -10.38 10.94 -0.88
N PHE A 232 -10.40 9.68 -1.27
CA PHE A 232 -10.70 8.57 -0.36
C PHE A 232 -9.60 8.41 0.70
N ILE A 233 -8.32 8.42 0.33
CA ILE A 233 -7.21 8.30 1.29
C ILE A 233 -7.11 9.50 2.22
N LEU A 234 -7.43 10.70 1.73
CA LEU A 234 -7.49 11.90 2.55
C LEU A 234 -8.65 11.82 3.56
N ALA A 235 -9.80 11.33 3.13
CA ALA A 235 -10.94 11.12 4.02
C ALA A 235 -10.63 10.09 5.13
N ILE A 236 -9.82 9.06 4.85
CA ILE A 236 -9.33 8.13 5.89
C ILE A 236 -8.53 8.90 6.95
N VAL A 237 -7.64 9.82 6.55
CA VAL A 237 -6.87 10.64 7.51
C VAL A 237 -7.81 11.46 8.40
N VAL A 238 -8.81 12.11 7.79
CA VAL A 238 -9.81 12.92 8.52
C VAL A 238 -10.63 12.05 9.47
N LEU A 239 -11.00 10.83 9.06
CA LEU A 239 -11.81 9.91 9.86
C LEU A 239 -10.99 9.24 10.98
N PHE A 240 -9.78 8.77 10.70
CA PHE A 240 -8.99 7.99 11.65
C PHE A 240 -8.28 8.86 12.69
N THR A 241 -7.92 10.09 12.36
CA THR A 241 -7.28 11.02 13.31
C THR A 241 -8.10 11.21 14.60
N PRO A 242 -9.39 11.60 14.56
CA PRO A 242 -10.19 11.73 15.78
C PRO A 242 -10.42 10.41 16.50
N ILE A 243 -10.50 9.28 15.78
CA ILE A 243 -10.63 7.95 16.37
C ILE A 243 -9.38 7.60 17.17
N ILE A 244 -8.19 7.76 16.57
CA ILE A 244 -6.91 7.51 17.25
C ILE A 244 -6.80 8.45 18.46
N TRP A 245 -7.09 9.72 18.29
CA TRP A 245 -7.04 10.71 19.36
C TRP A 245 -7.95 10.34 20.55
N PHE A 246 -9.21 10.00 20.25
CA PHE A 246 -10.18 9.62 21.28
C PHE A 246 -9.75 8.35 22.03
N ILE A 247 -9.37 7.29 21.32
CA ILE A 247 -8.97 6.02 21.93
C ILE A 247 -7.69 6.21 22.74
N THR A 248 -6.73 6.97 22.22
CA THR A 248 -5.45 7.22 22.89
C THR A 248 -5.66 7.99 24.19
N ASP A 249 -6.34 9.14 24.15
CA ASP A 249 -6.42 10.07 25.27
C ASP A 249 -7.52 9.69 26.29
N ARG A 250 -8.59 9.02 25.84
CA ARG A 250 -9.75 8.70 26.68
C ARG A 250 -9.87 7.25 27.12
N MET A 251 -9.25 6.32 26.39
CA MET A 251 -9.32 4.90 26.74
C MET A 251 -7.97 4.35 27.19
N LEU A 252 -6.91 4.60 26.43
CA LEU A 252 -5.61 3.96 26.64
C LEU A 252 -4.81 4.68 27.74
N GLU A 253 -4.73 6.01 27.71
CA GLU A 253 -3.98 6.78 28.70
C GLU A 253 -4.53 6.62 30.14
N PRO A 254 -5.86 6.69 30.39
CA PRO A 254 -6.39 6.41 31.72
C PRO A 254 -6.17 4.97 32.19
N ARG A 255 -6.16 3.99 31.26
CA ARG A 255 -5.92 2.58 31.58
C ARG A 255 -4.47 2.28 31.99
N LEU A 256 -3.50 2.94 31.36
CA LEU A 256 -2.08 2.77 31.68
C LEU A 256 -1.64 3.64 32.87
N GLY A 257 -2.40 4.70 33.17
CA GLY A 257 -2.10 5.62 34.28
C GLY A 257 -0.90 6.54 33.99
N PRO A 258 -0.55 7.39 34.97
CA PRO A 258 0.58 8.29 34.84
C PRO A 258 1.90 7.50 34.83
N TRP A 259 2.80 7.87 33.95
CA TRP A 259 4.14 7.29 33.93
C TRP A 259 4.99 7.89 35.06
N THR A 260 5.45 7.04 35.97
CA THR A 260 6.26 7.42 37.14
C THR A 260 7.74 7.04 36.98
N GLY A 261 8.11 6.42 35.85
CA GLY A 261 9.49 6.04 35.56
C GLY A 261 10.36 7.27 35.24
N ASN A 262 11.62 7.21 35.62
CA ASN A 262 12.65 8.12 35.13
C ASN A 262 13.29 7.51 33.88
N PRO A 263 13.46 8.26 32.78
CA PRO A 263 14.25 7.79 31.66
C PRO A 263 15.67 7.49 32.13
N ASP A 264 16.21 6.34 31.73
CA ASP A 264 17.62 6.04 31.94
C ASP A 264 18.53 7.02 31.14
N ASP A 265 19.82 7.00 31.41
CA ASP A 265 20.74 7.98 30.82
C ASP A 265 20.87 7.79 29.30
N ASP A 266 20.69 6.58 28.79
CA ASP A 266 20.65 6.29 27.35
C ASP A 266 19.42 6.93 26.69
N LEU A 267 18.26 6.86 27.32
CA LEU A 267 17.02 7.49 26.86
C LEU A 267 17.11 9.03 26.88
N LYS A 268 17.75 9.62 27.93
CA LYS A 268 18.02 11.06 28.00
C LYS A 268 18.98 11.52 26.90
N ALA A 269 20.01 10.73 26.62
CA ALA A 269 20.94 11.00 25.52
C ALA A 269 20.24 10.94 24.15
N GLU A 270 19.30 10.01 23.97
CA GLU A 270 18.48 9.89 22.74
C GLU A 270 17.51 11.06 22.57
N LEU A 271 16.87 11.53 23.65
CA LEU A 271 16.07 12.77 23.65
C LEU A 271 16.90 13.97 23.22
N THR A 272 18.14 14.09 23.70
CA THR A 272 19.05 15.17 23.32
C THR A 272 19.44 15.09 21.84
N LYS A 273 19.68 13.88 21.32
CA LYS A 273 19.98 13.63 19.90
C LYS A 273 18.77 13.82 18.98
N SER A 274 17.55 13.80 19.51
CA SER A 274 16.32 14.00 18.74
C SER A 274 16.08 15.47 18.36
N VAL A 275 16.87 16.41 18.89
CA VAL A 275 16.76 17.84 18.57
C VAL A 275 17.26 18.11 17.16
N VAL A 276 16.41 18.78 16.36
CA VAL A 276 16.77 19.17 15.00
C VAL A 276 17.79 20.30 15.02
N THR A 277 18.92 20.10 14.35
CA THR A 277 20.00 21.08 14.29
C THR A 277 19.65 22.28 13.42
N ALA A 278 20.40 23.37 13.53
CA ALA A 278 20.24 24.54 12.66
C ALA A 278 20.52 24.21 11.18
N GLU A 279 21.48 23.31 10.94
CA GLU A 279 21.82 22.82 9.59
C GLU A 279 20.68 21.98 9.01
N GLU A 280 20.08 21.09 9.79
CA GLU A 280 18.90 20.30 9.38
C GLU A 280 17.70 21.21 9.07
N LYS A 281 17.42 22.23 9.89
CA LYS A 281 16.35 23.20 9.60
C LYS A 281 16.57 23.95 8.29
N ARG A 282 17.80 24.38 8.04
CA ARG A 282 18.16 25.02 6.78
C ARG A 282 18.01 24.04 5.63
N GLY A 283 18.45 22.79 5.81
CA GLY A 283 18.30 21.72 4.84
C GLY A 283 16.83 21.43 4.50
N LEU A 284 15.95 21.37 5.52
CA LEU A 284 14.51 21.20 5.33
C LEU A 284 13.88 22.36 4.54
N ALA A 285 14.29 23.60 4.82
CA ALA A 285 13.80 24.77 4.07
C ALA A 285 14.19 24.68 2.59
N TRP A 286 15.46 24.35 2.30
CA TRP A 286 15.93 24.19 0.93
C TRP A 286 15.29 22.98 0.23
N ALA A 287 15.07 21.86 0.92
CA ALA A 287 14.34 20.72 0.37
C ALA A 287 12.88 21.09 0.03
N GLY A 288 12.23 21.91 0.86
CA GLY A 288 10.91 22.46 0.57
C GLY A 288 10.90 23.35 -0.67
N ILE A 289 11.91 24.21 -0.84
CA ILE A 289 12.07 25.04 -2.05
C ILE A 289 12.27 24.17 -3.29
N ALA A 290 13.10 23.13 -3.20
CA ALA A 290 13.32 22.19 -4.30
C ALA A 290 12.02 21.46 -4.69
N ALA A 291 11.23 21.01 -3.71
CA ALA A 291 9.94 20.39 -3.96
C ALA A 291 8.95 21.35 -4.65
N LEU A 292 8.86 22.59 -4.16
CA LEU A 292 8.03 23.63 -4.79
C LEU A 292 8.49 23.97 -6.22
N ALA A 293 9.80 23.98 -6.49
CA ALA A 293 10.33 24.17 -7.83
C ALA A 293 9.91 23.06 -8.79
N VAL A 294 9.96 21.79 -8.36
CA VAL A 294 9.46 20.65 -9.16
C VAL A 294 7.97 20.82 -9.44
N ILE A 295 7.16 21.12 -8.41
CA ILE A 295 5.71 21.34 -8.57
C ILE A 295 5.45 22.49 -9.57
N ALA A 296 6.19 23.60 -9.47
CA ALA A 296 6.05 24.74 -10.37
C ALA A 296 6.41 24.37 -11.81
N VAL A 297 7.45 23.57 -12.03
CA VAL A 297 7.83 23.08 -13.37
C VAL A 297 6.72 22.19 -13.94
N PHE A 298 6.18 21.24 -13.16
CA PHE A 298 5.09 20.37 -13.63
C PHE A 298 3.81 21.17 -13.90
N ALA A 299 3.51 22.16 -13.07
CA ALA A 299 2.39 23.08 -13.32
C ALA A 299 2.61 23.89 -14.59
N ALA A 300 3.82 24.39 -14.83
CA ALA A 300 4.16 25.10 -16.06
C ALA A 300 4.01 24.21 -17.30
N LEU A 301 4.49 22.96 -17.26
CA LEU A 301 4.36 21.98 -18.35
C LEU A 301 2.89 21.61 -18.66
N ALA A 302 1.97 21.81 -17.71
CA ALA A 302 0.55 21.60 -17.91
C ALA A 302 -0.24 22.85 -18.30
N LEU A 303 0.23 24.06 -17.89
CA LEU A 303 -0.56 25.29 -17.96
C LEU A 303 0.06 26.40 -18.83
N TRP A 304 1.29 26.21 -19.34
CA TRP A 304 1.97 27.27 -20.12
C TRP A 304 1.32 27.46 -21.49
N PRO A 305 0.81 28.64 -21.82
CA PRO A 305 0.12 28.89 -23.09
C PRO A 305 1.00 28.53 -24.30
N GLY A 306 0.48 27.66 -25.17
CA GLY A 306 1.16 27.20 -26.40
C GLY A 306 2.23 26.13 -26.19
N PHE A 307 2.47 25.67 -24.96
CA PHE A 307 3.39 24.57 -24.67
C PHE A 307 2.90 23.74 -23.48
N THR A 308 2.03 22.80 -23.72
CA THR A 308 1.35 21.95 -22.71
C THR A 308 1.62 20.47 -22.93
N PRO A 309 2.91 20.01 -22.83
CA PRO A 309 3.24 18.60 -23.12
C PRO A 309 2.61 17.59 -22.17
N LEU A 310 2.06 18.05 -21.05
CA LEU A 310 1.35 17.19 -20.08
C LEU A 310 -0.18 17.23 -20.27
N ILE A 311 -0.68 17.84 -21.35
CA ILE A 311 -2.09 17.88 -21.71
C ILE A 311 -2.28 17.25 -23.09
N ASP A 312 -3.21 16.31 -23.21
CA ASP A 312 -3.59 15.75 -24.51
C ASP A 312 -4.76 16.55 -25.09
N GLU A 313 -4.47 17.49 -25.97
CA GLU A 313 -5.47 18.36 -26.62
C GLU A 313 -6.41 17.58 -27.56
N SER A 314 -6.07 16.35 -27.95
CA SER A 314 -6.94 15.52 -28.79
C SER A 314 -8.12 14.93 -28.02
N GLN A 315 -8.05 14.88 -26.69
CA GLN A 315 -9.04 14.35 -25.80
C GLN A 315 -9.91 15.45 -25.18
N LYS A 316 -11.01 15.06 -24.52
CA LYS A 316 -11.92 16.00 -23.83
C LYS A 316 -12.11 15.62 -22.37
N GLY A 317 -12.37 16.61 -21.52
CA GLY A 317 -12.64 16.40 -20.09
C GLY A 317 -11.42 15.89 -19.34
N THR A 318 -11.61 14.94 -18.44
CA THR A 318 -10.53 14.41 -17.60
C THR A 318 -9.50 13.59 -18.36
N ALA A 319 -9.84 13.05 -19.53
CA ALA A 319 -8.90 12.31 -20.38
C ALA A 319 -7.77 13.20 -20.91
N GLN A 320 -7.99 14.51 -21.06
CA GLN A 320 -6.94 15.47 -21.43
C GLN A 320 -5.79 15.49 -20.43
N LEU A 321 -6.07 15.24 -19.14
CA LEU A 321 -5.09 15.29 -18.04
C LEU A 321 -4.32 13.97 -17.86
N GLN A 322 -4.56 12.96 -18.69
CA GLN A 322 -3.92 11.66 -18.56
C GLN A 322 -2.37 11.72 -18.60
N PRO A 323 -1.72 12.46 -19.53
CA PRO A 323 -0.26 12.62 -19.52
C PRO A 323 0.25 13.29 -18.24
N PHE A 324 -0.49 14.26 -17.70
CA PHE A 324 -0.17 14.88 -16.41
C PHE A 324 -0.21 13.87 -15.27
N TYR A 325 -1.28 13.05 -15.18
CA TYR A 325 -1.38 12.03 -14.13
C TYR A 325 -0.28 10.98 -14.23
N GLN A 326 0.07 10.53 -15.42
CA GLN A 326 1.18 9.61 -15.63
C GLN A 326 2.53 10.25 -15.28
N GLY A 327 2.70 11.54 -15.55
CA GLY A 327 3.87 12.33 -15.21
C GLY A 327 4.10 12.50 -13.70
N LEU A 328 3.09 12.31 -12.86
CA LEU A 328 3.22 12.43 -11.40
C LEU A 328 4.23 11.45 -10.80
N ILE A 329 4.44 10.30 -11.42
CA ILE A 329 5.47 9.34 -11.01
C ILE A 329 6.85 9.99 -11.09
N ALA A 330 7.13 10.68 -12.19
CA ALA A 330 8.37 11.44 -12.37
C ALA A 330 8.43 12.64 -11.40
N ALA A 331 7.32 13.33 -11.17
CA ALA A 331 7.24 14.43 -10.20
C ALA A 331 7.61 13.96 -8.79
N PHE A 332 7.03 12.88 -8.29
CA PHE A 332 7.37 12.30 -6.98
C PHE A 332 8.83 11.88 -6.91
N THR A 333 9.34 11.22 -7.94
CA THR A 333 10.74 10.82 -8.02
C THR A 333 11.66 12.04 -7.88
N LEU A 334 11.38 13.12 -8.64
CA LEU A 334 12.19 14.32 -8.63
C LEU A 334 12.06 15.12 -7.32
N ILE A 335 10.88 15.18 -6.71
CA ILE A 335 10.68 15.83 -5.40
C ILE A 335 11.57 15.15 -4.35
N PHE A 336 11.53 13.82 -4.28
CA PHE A 336 12.34 13.08 -3.31
C PHE A 336 13.83 13.14 -3.64
N LEU A 337 14.20 12.99 -4.89
CA LEU A 337 15.60 13.01 -5.33
C LEU A 337 16.24 14.37 -5.07
N LEU A 338 15.64 15.43 -5.59
CA LEU A 338 16.21 16.79 -5.45
C LEU A 338 16.11 17.28 -4.01
N GLY A 339 14.98 17.03 -3.34
CA GLY A 339 14.82 17.34 -1.93
C GLY A 339 15.85 16.62 -1.06
N GLY A 340 16.07 15.31 -1.32
CA GLY A 340 17.08 14.50 -0.65
C GLY A 340 18.51 14.99 -0.90
N ILE A 341 18.86 15.31 -2.15
CA ILE A 341 20.19 15.82 -2.49
C ILE A 341 20.44 17.16 -1.79
N VAL A 342 19.52 18.13 -1.92
CA VAL A 342 19.68 19.47 -1.35
C VAL A 342 19.76 19.40 0.18
N PHE A 343 18.93 18.59 0.80
CA PHE A 343 18.99 18.33 2.25
C PHE A 343 20.35 17.71 2.62
N GLY A 344 20.75 16.62 1.94
CA GLY A 344 21.97 15.88 2.23
C GLY A 344 23.24 16.71 2.09
N VAL A 345 23.29 17.58 1.08
CA VAL A 345 24.39 18.56 0.92
C VAL A 345 24.40 19.56 2.09
N SER A 346 23.21 20.03 2.52
CA SER A 346 23.09 20.99 3.63
C SER A 346 23.60 20.41 4.96
N VAL A 347 23.31 19.14 5.24
CA VAL A 347 23.73 18.44 6.46
C VAL A 347 25.05 17.66 6.29
N LYS A 348 25.67 17.76 5.10
CA LYS A 348 26.94 17.08 4.76
C LYS A 348 26.89 15.55 4.77
N SER A 349 25.70 14.96 4.69
CA SER A 349 25.54 13.52 4.44
C SER A 349 25.81 13.14 2.98
N ILE A 350 25.69 14.10 2.06
CA ILE A 350 26.11 14.01 0.66
C ILE A 350 27.26 14.98 0.43
N ARG A 351 28.42 14.46 0.04
CA ARG A 351 29.64 15.21 -0.24
C ARG A 351 30.10 15.09 -1.68
N SER A 352 29.63 14.07 -2.38
CA SER A 352 30.00 13.76 -3.76
C SER A 352 28.81 13.16 -4.52
N SER A 353 28.90 13.15 -5.84
CA SER A 353 27.94 12.45 -6.71
C SER A 353 27.95 10.94 -6.45
N SER A 354 29.08 10.38 -6.02
CA SER A 354 29.19 8.97 -5.66
C SER A 354 28.32 8.61 -4.45
N ASP A 355 28.14 9.51 -3.48
CA ASP A 355 27.27 9.29 -2.34
C ASP A 355 25.81 9.14 -2.78
N VAL A 356 25.36 9.99 -3.72
CA VAL A 356 24.01 9.90 -4.29
C VAL A 356 23.81 8.55 -4.99
N VAL A 357 24.76 8.14 -5.82
CA VAL A 357 24.70 6.83 -6.51
C VAL A 357 24.71 5.67 -5.52
N THR A 358 25.49 5.78 -4.44
CA THR A 358 25.51 4.77 -3.38
C THR A 358 24.16 4.67 -2.69
N MET A 359 23.52 5.79 -2.35
CA MET A 359 22.19 5.82 -1.74
C MET A 359 21.13 5.20 -2.67
N MET A 360 21.18 5.50 -3.99
CA MET A 360 20.31 4.86 -4.98
C MET A 360 20.54 3.34 -5.06
N ASN A 361 21.80 2.91 -5.14
CA ASN A 361 22.15 1.48 -5.19
C ASN A 361 21.65 0.71 -3.98
N GLU A 362 21.79 1.29 -2.80
CA GLU A 362 21.29 0.67 -1.57
C GLU A 362 19.76 0.64 -1.53
N GLY A 363 19.07 1.67 -2.08
CA GLY A 363 17.62 1.63 -2.27
C GLY A 363 17.18 0.50 -3.18
N ILE A 364 17.86 0.31 -4.32
CA ILE A 364 17.58 -0.81 -5.22
C ILE A 364 17.88 -2.16 -4.55
N ARG A 365 18.95 -2.27 -3.74
CA ARG A 365 19.23 -3.50 -2.98
C ARG A 365 18.09 -3.86 -2.02
N SER A 366 17.48 -2.88 -1.37
CA SER A 366 16.32 -3.12 -0.48
C SER A 366 15.10 -3.63 -1.23
N LEU A 367 14.99 -3.36 -2.54
CA LEU A 367 13.93 -3.86 -3.41
C LEU A 367 14.20 -5.25 -4.01
N ALA A 368 15.33 -5.88 -3.75
CA ALA A 368 15.63 -7.20 -4.31
C ALA A 368 14.53 -8.24 -4.03
N PRO A 369 13.96 -8.35 -2.81
CA PRO A 369 12.83 -9.26 -2.57
C PRO A 369 11.60 -8.92 -3.40
N TYR A 370 11.32 -7.63 -3.61
CA TYR A 370 10.22 -7.19 -4.44
C TYR A 370 10.42 -7.55 -5.93
N ILE A 371 11.64 -7.43 -6.47
CA ILE A 371 11.94 -7.80 -7.86
C ILE A 371 11.70 -9.30 -8.08
N VAL A 372 12.14 -10.14 -7.14
CA VAL A 372 11.88 -11.59 -7.17
C VAL A 372 10.38 -11.87 -7.09
N PHE A 373 9.68 -11.22 -6.18
CA PHE A 373 8.23 -11.32 -6.07
C PHE A 373 7.51 -10.89 -7.35
N ALA A 374 7.90 -9.75 -7.95
CA ALA A 374 7.32 -9.22 -9.18
C ALA A 374 7.46 -10.18 -10.37
N PHE A 375 8.55 -10.95 -10.44
CA PHE A 375 8.72 -11.98 -11.46
C PHE A 375 7.59 -13.02 -11.43
N PHE A 376 7.31 -13.58 -10.25
CA PHE A 376 6.27 -14.60 -10.11
C PHE A 376 4.85 -14.01 -10.23
N ALA A 377 4.62 -12.82 -9.66
CA ALA A 377 3.33 -12.13 -9.77
C ALA A 377 2.99 -11.77 -11.23
N ALA A 378 3.96 -11.26 -12.00
CA ALA A 378 3.79 -10.94 -13.41
C ALA A 378 3.43 -12.20 -14.23
N HIS A 379 4.13 -13.32 -14.00
CA HIS A 379 3.85 -14.57 -14.68
C HIS A 379 2.49 -15.14 -14.28
N PHE A 380 2.12 -15.10 -13.01
CA PHE A 380 0.80 -15.52 -12.56
C PHE A 380 -0.32 -14.76 -13.29
N ILE A 381 -0.26 -13.43 -13.33
CA ILE A 381 -1.27 -12.59 -13.99
C ILE A 381 -1.30 -12.87 -15.50
N ALA A 382 -0.14 -12.96 -16.15
CA ALA A 382 -0.05 -13.26 -17.57
C ALA A 382 -0.64 -14.63 -17.91
N MET A 383 -0.27 -15.67 -17.16
CA MET A 383 -0.77 -17.03 -17.34
C MET A 383 -2.26 -17.14 -17.05
N PHE A 384 -2.77 -16.38 -16.07
CA PHE A 384 -4.19 -16.29 -15.75
C PHE A 384 -5.00 -15.69 -16.91
N SER A 385 -4.42 -14.72 -17.62
CA SER A 385 -4.98 -14.15 -18.84
C SER A 385 -4.85 -15.14 -20.03
N TRP A 386 -3.68 -15.74 -20.25
CA TRP A 386 -3.45 -16.67 -21.41
C TRP A 386 -4.32 -17.91 -21.36
N SER A 387 -4.64 -18.40 -20.16
CA SER A 387 -5.54 -19.54 -19.96
C SER A 387 -7.02 -19.19 -20.11
N ASN A 388 -7.37 -17.90 -20.26
CA ASN A 388 -8.73 -17.35 -20.20
C ASN A 388 -9.46 -17.63 -18.87
N LEU A 389 -8.83 -18.23 -17.88
CA LEU A 389 -9.45 -18.50 -16.58
C LEU A 389 -9.79 -17.20 -15.83
N GLY A 390 -9.00 -16.13 -16.04
CA GLY A 390 -9.29 -14.80 -15.48
C GLY A 390 -10.64 -14.24 -15.92
N PRO A 391 -10.85 -14.01 -17.23
CA PRO A 391 -12.13 -13.57 -17.75
C PRO A 391 -13.30 -14.51 -17.40
N ILE A 392 -13.09 -15.83 -17.48
CA ILE A 392 -14.13 -16.83 -17.15
C ILE A 392 -14.54 -16.71 -15.66
N ALA A 393 -13.58 -16.62 -14.75
CA ALA A 393 -13.85 -16.46 -13.33
C ALA A 393 -14.56 -15.12 -13.03
N ALA A 394 -14.13 -14.04 -13.69
CA ALA A 394 -14.73 -12.73 -13.52
C ALA A 394 -16.18 -12.68 -14.02
N ILE A 395 -16.46 -13.21 -15.22
CA ILE A 395 -17.80 -13.19 -15.83
C ILE A 395 -18.76 -14.06 -15.00
N ASN A 396 -18.37 -15.30 -14.69
CA ASN A 396 -19.23 -16.21 -13.92
C ASN A 396 -19.39 -15.74 -12.46
N GLY A 397 -18.34 -15.18 -11.87
CA GLY A 397 -18.40 -14.58 -10.53
C GLY A 397 -19.32 -13.36 -10.48
N ALA A 398 -19.23 -12.48 -11.50
CA ALA A 398 -20.13 -11.33 -11.62
C ALA A 398 -21.58 -11.76 -11.82
N ALA A 399 -21.83 -12.79 -12.66
CA ALA A 399 -23.16 -13.34 -12.86
C ALA A 399 -23.75 -13.90 -11.57
N ALA A 400 -22.97 -14.70 -10.82
CA ALA A 400 -23.40 -15.25 -9.53
C ALA A 400 -23.70 -14.14 -8.50
N LEU A 401 -22.88 -13.10 -8.42
CA LEU A 401 -23.13 -11.95 -7.53
C LEU A 401 -24.37 -11.14 -7.96
N LYS A 402 -24.60 -11.02 -9.27
CA LYS A 402 -25.78 -10.35 -9.81
C LYS A 402 -27.08 -11.10 -9.48
N GLU A 403 -27.06 -12.45 -9.51
CA GLU A 403 -28.21 -13.27 -9.10
C GLU A 403 -28.57 -13.05 -7.63
N LEU A 404 -27.57 -12.82 -6.76
CA LEU A 404 -27.80 -12.52 -5.35
C LEU A 404 -28.45 -11.15 -5.13
N SER A 405 -28.50 -10.29 -6.16
CA SER A 405 -29.11 -8.93 -6.13
C SER A 405 -28.64 -8.07 -4.94
N LEU A 406 -27.41 -8.26 -4.49
CA LEU A 406 -26.84 -7.52 -3.38
C LEU A 406 -26.44 -6.10 -3.80
N PRO A 407 -26.69 -5.08 -2.96
CA PRO A 407 -26.31 -3.71 -3.29
C PRO A 407 -24.78 -3.54 -3.31
N ALA A 408 -24.27 -2.69 -4.21
CA ALA A 408 -22.85 -2.43 -4.38
C ALA A 408 -22.11 -2.06 -3.08
N PRO A 409 -22.66 -1.21 -2.17
CA PRO A 409 -22.04 -0.94 -0.88
C PRO A 409 -21.78 -2.20 -0.07
N PHE A 410 -22.72 -3.14 -0.03
CA PHE A 410 -22.58 -4.39 0.71
C PHE A 410 -21.51 -5.29 0.09
N LEU A 411 -21.48 -5.42 -1.24
CA LEU A 411 -20.46 -6.21 -1.95
C LEU A 411 -19.05 -5.69 -1.66
N LEU A 412 -18.85 -4.38 -1.65
CA LEU A 412 -17.55 -3.78 -1.35
C LEU A 412 -17.14 -3.95 0.13
N VAL A 413 -18.09 -3.90 1.05
CA VAL A 413 -17.85 -4.27 2.46
C VAL A 413 -17.46 -5.75 2.59
N CYS A 414 -18.04 -6.64 1.77
CA CYS A 414 -17.61 -8.05 1.73
C CYS A 414 -16.16 -8.19 1.20
N VAL A 415 -15.76 -7.46 0.17
CA VAL A 415 -14.36 -7.42 -0.29
C VAL A 415 -13.44 -6.93 0.81
N GLN A 416 -13.84 -5.88 1.51
CA GLN A 416 -13.12 -5.32 2.64
C GLN A 416 -12.94 -6.35 3.77
N ALA A 417 -14.02 -7.05 4.16
CA ALA A 417 -13.98 -8.10 5.17
C ALA A 417 -13.10 -9.29 4.74
N PHE A 418 -13.17 -9.67 3.47
CA PHE A 418 -12.34 -10.74 2.91
C PHE A 418 -10.85 -10.37 2.89
N SER A 419 -10.53 -9.13 2.46
CA SER A 419 -9.18 -8.58 2.55
C SER A 419 -8.64 -8.62 3.97
N SER A 420 -9.46 -8.19 4.94
CA SER A 420 -9.12 -8.21 6.37
C SER A 420 -8.87 -9.61 6.91
N PHE A 421 -9.69 -10.56 6.49
CA PHE A 421 -9.50 -11.97 6.89
C PHE A 421 -8.16 -12.50 6.35
N LEU A 422 -7.84 -12.24 5.09
CA LEU A 422 -6.55 -12.64 4.51
C LEU A 422 -5.36 -11.95 5.17
N ASP A 423 -5.52 -10.71 5.63
CA ASP A 423 -4.48 -9.95 6.29
C ASP A 423 -4.03 -10.57 7.62
N LEU A 424 -4.91 -11.28 8.30
CA LEU A 424 -4.54 -12.04 9.50
C LEU A 424 -3.47 -13.10 9.22
N PHE A 425 -3.33 -13.55 7.97
CA PHE A 425 -2.39 -14.59 7.56
C PHE A 425 -1.26 -14.07 6.68
N ILE A 426 -1.54 -13.09 5.82
CA ILE A 426 -0.60 -12.55 4.84
C ILE A 426 -0.43 -11.05 5.09
N GLY A 427 0.56 -10.67 5.89
CA GLY A 427 0.82 -9.27 6.27
C GLY A 427 1.38 -8.38 5.14
N SER A 428 1.49 -8.87 3.90
CA SER A 428 1.96 -8.09 2.76
C SER A 428 0.79 -7.62 1.90
N ALA A 429 0.49 -6.32 1.93
CA ALA A 429 -0.57 -5.71 1.13
C ALA A 429 -0.38 -5.95 -0.38
N SER A 430 0.84 -5.79 -0.90
CA SER A 430 1.12 -6.01 -2.32
C SER A 430 0.93 -7.46 -2.73
N ALA A 431 1.37 -8.42 -1.90
CA ALA A 431 1.22 -9.85 -2.18
C ALA A 431 -0.24 -10.27 -2.20
N LYS A 432 -1.05 -9.82 -1.24
CA LYS A 432 -2.49 -10.10 -1.23
C LYS A 432 -3.18 -9.51 -2.45
N TRP A 433 -2.93 -8.22 -2.72
CA TRP A 433 -3.62 -7.55 -3.81
C TRP A 433 -3.25 -8.11 -5.18
N SER A 434 -1.99 -8.43 -5.42
CA SER A 434 -1.57 -9.05 -6.68
C SER A 434 -2.20 -10.43 -6.93
N ALA A 435 -2.58 -11.16 -5.86
CA ALA A 435 -3.32 -12.40 -5.97
C ALA A 435 -4.83 -12.20 -6.13
N MET A 436 -5.41 -11.22 -5.43
CA MET A 436 -6.85 -10.93 -5.46
C MET A 436 -7.29 -10.12 -6.68
N ALA A 437 -6.53 -9.11 -7.07
CA ALA A 437 -6.92 -8.16 -8.10
C ALA A 437 -7.31 -8.81 -9.44
N PRO A 438 -6.58 -9.82 -9.96
CA PRO A 438 -6.93 -10.44 -11.25
C PRO A 438 -8.33 -11.08 -11.30
N VAL A 439 -8.91 -11.39 -10.15
CA VAL A 439 -10.27 -11.93 -10.04
C VAL A 439 -11.25 -10.83 -9.64
N VAL A 440 -10.94 -10.10 -8.57
CA VAL A 440 -11.90 -9.17 -7.94
C VAL A 440 -12.12 -7.95 -8.81
N VAL A 441 -11.07 -7.34 -9.38
CA VAL A 441 -11.20 -6.12 -10.16
C VAL A 441 -12.07 -6.32 -11.42
N PRO A 442 -11.78 -7.28 -12.33
CA PRO A 442 -12.59 -7.49 -13.51
C PRO A 442 -14.02 -7.94 -13.18
N MET A 443 -14.21 -8.72 -12.11
CA MET A 443 -15.53 -9.11 -11.63
C MET A 443 -16.38 -7.89 -11.21
N PHE A 444 -15.80 -6.95 -10.47
CA PHE A 444 -16.49 -5.74 -10.02
C PHE A 444 -16.70 -4.73 -11.16
N MET A 445 -15.79 -4.66 -12.13
CA MET A 445 -16.01 -3.90 -13.37
C MET A 445 -17.26 -4.38 -14.10
N LEU A 446 -17.49 -5.69 -14.21
CA LEU A 446 -18.70 -6.27 -14.82
C LEU A 446 -19.98 -6.00 -14.00
N LEU A 447 -19.86 -5.66 -12.73
CA LEU A 447 -20.95 -5.19 -11.87
C LEU A 447 -21.14 -3.66 -11.91
N GLY A 448 -20.37 -2.95 -12.75
CA GLY A 448 -20.44 -1.50 -12.90
C GLY A 448 -19.66 -0.71 -11.86
N ILE A 449 -18.73 -1.35 -11.13
CA ILE A 449 -17.91 -0.71 -10.10
C ILE A 449 -16.51 -0.47 -10.65
N SER A 450 -15.95 0.72 -10.41
CA SER A 450 -14.64 1.08 -10.94
C SER A 450 -13.48 0.31 -10.29
N PRO A 451 -12.37 0.12 -11.02
CA PRO A 451 -11.14 -0.43 -10.46
C PRO A 451 -10.63 0.36 -9.27
N GLU A 452 -10.76 1.69 -9.30
CA GLU A 452 -10.38 2.60 -8.22
C GLU A 452 -11.19 2.33 -6.94
N MET A 453 -12.51 2.15 -7.07
CA MET A 453 -13.37 1.84 -5.91
C MET A 453 -13.08 0.46 -5.33
N THR A 454 -12.85 -0.51 -6.20
CA THR A 454 -12.47 -1.87 -5.79
C THR A 454 -11.15 -1.86 -5.01
N THR A 455 -10.16 -1.09 -5.49
CA THR A 455 -8.87 -0.89 -4.80
C THR A 455 -9.05 -0.17 -3.47
N ALA A 456 -9.93 0.85 -3.42
CA ALA A 456 -10.24 1.58 -2.19
C ALA A 456 -10.84 0.67 -1.11
N ALA A 457 -11.77 -0.22 -1.50
CA ALA A 457 -12.34 -1.20 -0.57
C ALA A 457 -11.29 -2.20 -0.07
N TYR A 458 -10.46 -2.73 -0.97
CA TYR A 458 -9.36 -3.62 -0.61
C TYR A 458 -8.43 -2.99 0.42
N ARG A 459 -7.88 -1.80 0.13
CA ARG A 459 -6.90 -1.13 0.99
C ARG A 459 -7.46 -0.75 2.36
N MET A 460 -8.73 -0.41 2.43
CA MET A 460 -9.40 -0.15 3.70
C MET A 460 -9.45 -1.41 4.57
N GLY A 461 -9.77 -2.56 3.97
CA GLY A 461 -9.81 -3.84 4.68
C GLY A 461 -8.43 -4.29 5.17
N ASP A 462 -7.40 -4.06 4.37
CA ASP A 462 -6.00 -4.31 4.74
C ASP A 462 -5.54 -3.46 5.93
N SER A 463 -5.98 -2.22 5.97
CA SER A 463 -5.48 -1.20 6.90
C SER A 463 -5.76 -1.53 8.37
N TYR A 464 -7.00 -1.85 8.73
CA TYR A 464 -7.37 -1.96 10.14
C TYR A 464 -6.98 -3.31 10.79
N THR A 465 -6.66 -4.33 10.01
CA THR A 465 -6.20 -5.61 10.53
C THR A 465 -4.68 -5.70 10.71
N ASN A 466 -3.91 -4.84 10.05
CA ASN A 466 -2.46 -4.76 10.21
C ASN A 466 -2.00 -4.61 11.67
N ILE A 467 -2.76 -3.88 12.50
CA ILE A 467 -2.44 -3.69 13.93
C ILE A 467 -2.95 -4.81 14.83
N ALA A 468 -3.79 -5.70 14.31
CA ALA A 468 -4.41 -6.79 15.05
C ALA A 468 -3.74 -8.14 14.81
N THR A 469 -2.74 -8.22 13.93
CA THR A 469 -2.02 -9.45 13.62
C THR A 469 -0.58 -9.43 14.12
N PRO A 470 -0.11 -10.49 14.81
CA PRO A 470 1.29 -10.62 15.19
C PRO A 470 2.19 -10.98 14.00
N LEU A 471 1.62 -11.26 12.83
CA LEU A 471 2.33 -11.63 11.60
C LEU A 471 2.78 -10.41 10.78
N MET A 472 2.41 -9.22 11.20
CA MET A 472 2.95 -8.00 10.62
C MET A 472 4.46 -7.93 10.82
N SER A 473 5.21 -7.65 9.76
CA SER A 473 6.68 -7.70 9.74
C SER A 473 7.36 -6.85 10.82
N TYR A 474 6.75 -5.72 11.20
CA TYR A 474 7.28 -4.81 12.22
C TYR A 474 6.75 -5.06 13.63
N PHE A 475 5.86 -6.03 13.84
CA PHE A 475 5.30 -6.32 15.16
C PHE A 475 6.37 -6.64 16.21
N PRO A 476 7.39 -7.47 15.93
CA PRO A 476 8.48 -7.74 16.89
C PRO A 476 9.28 -6.48 17.24
N LEU A 477 9.47 -5.57 16.28
CA LEU A 477 10.17 -4.31 16.48
C LEU A 477 9.39 -3.37 17.40
N VAL A 478 8.08 -3.20 17.17
CA VAL A 478 7.21 -2.39 18.02
C VAL A 478 7.17 -2.96 19.45
N LEU A 479 7.10 -4.29 19.59
CA LEU A 479 7.17 -4.96 20.88
C LEU A 479 8.49 -4.68 21.60
N ALA A 480 9.61 -4.69 20.87
CA ALA A 480 10.92 -4.35 21.44
C ALA A 480 10.97 -2.89 21.93
N PHE A 481 10.36 -1.95 21.19
CA PHE A 481 10.24 -0.56 21.64
C PHE A 481 9.39 -0.42 22.91
N CYS A 482 8.27 -1.15 23.01
CA CYS A 482 7.47 -1.18 24.23
C CYS A 482 8.28 -1.69 25.44
N ARG A 483 9.06 -2.76 25.24
CA ARG A 483 9.88 -3.40 26.29
C ARG A 483 11.02 -2.53 26.81
N ARG A 484 11.46 -1.52 26.09
CA ARG A 484 12.41 -0.51 26.58
C ARG A 484 11.83 0.30 27.75
N TRP A 485 10.51 0.49 27.76
CA TRP A 485 9.79 1.27 28.76
C TRP A 485 9.19 0.41 29.88
N ASP A 486 8.71 -0.78 29.53
CA ASP A 486 8.22 -1.77 30.49
C ASP A 486 8.56 -3.19 30.01
N LYS A 487 9.46 -3.84 30.72
CA LYS A 487 9.95 -5.20 30.41
C LYS A 487 8.85 -6.29 30.45
N ASN A 488 7.73 -6.02 31.12
CA ASN A 488 6.62 -6.97 31.25
C ASN A 488 5.68 -6.96 30.04
N VAL A 489 5.84 -6.04 29.10
CA VAL A 489 5.01 -5.98 27.89
C VAL A 489 5.25 -7.21 27.03
N GLY A 490 4.20 -8.01 26.87
CA GLY A 490 4.17 -9.18 25.99
C GLY A 490 3.36 -8.92 24.70
N VAL A 491 3.35 -9.92 23.83
CA VAL A 491 2.53 -9.90 22.59
C VAL A 491 1.05 -9.61 22.90
N GLY A 492 0.48 -10.31 23.89
CA GLY A 492 -0.90 -10.09 24.31
C GLY A 492 -1.19 -8.69 24.83
N THR A 493 -0.22 -8.06 25.51
CA THR A 493 -0.35 -6.68 25.98
C THR A 493 -0.41 -5.71 24.81
N LEU A 494 0.50 -5.84 23.85
CA LEU A 494 0.52 -5.00 22.66
C LEU A 494 -0.77 -5.18 21.84
N LEU A 495 -1.20 -6.41 21.57
CA LEU A 495 -2.45 -6.68 20.87
C LEU A 495 -3.66 -6.12 21.62
N SER A 496 -3.70 -6.21 22.96
CA SER A 496 -4.80 -5.65 23.76
C SER A 496 -4.85 -4.11 23.71
N MET A 497 -3.73 -3.44 23.49
CA MET A 497 -3.66 -2.00 23.26
C MET A 497 -4.13 -1.64 21.84
N MET A 498 -3.86 -2.49 20.85
CA MET A 498 -4.21 -2.23 19.45
C MET A 498 -5.66 -2.58 19.11
N LEU A 499 -6.27 -3.53 19.80
CA LEU A 499 -7.61 -4.03 19.49
C LEU A 499 -8.71 -2.94 19.46
N PRO A 500 -8.77 -1.97 20.39
CA PRO A 500 -9.76 -0.88 20.31
C PRO A 500 -9.65 -0.06 19.02
N PHE A 501 -8.42 0.22 18.57
CA PHE A 501 -8.19 0.92 17.30
C PHE A 501 -8.65 0.08 16.12
N ALA A 502 -8.27 -1.19 16.05
CA ALA A 502 -8.63 -2.09 14.96
C ALA A 502 -10.16 -2.21 14.81
N LEU A 503 -10.89 -2.40 15.91
CA LEU A 503 -12.35 -2.48 15.90
C LEU A 503 -13.01 -1.17 15.48
N ALA A 504 -12.53 -0.04 15.99
CA ALA A 504 -13.07 1.26 15.62
C ALA A 504 -12.80 1.60 14.14
N PHE A 505 -11.61 1.31 13.64
CA PHE A 505 -11.26 1.48 12.23
C PHE A 505 -12.08 0.56 11.32
N MET A 506 -12.30 -0.69 11.74
CA MET A 506 -13.13 -1.62 11.01
C MET A 506 -14.56 -1.07 10.82
N VAL A 507 -15.20 -0.68 11.91
CA VAL A 507 -16.57 -0.14 11.85
C VAL A 507 -16.63 1.16 11.05
N ALA A 508 -15.73 2.10 11.34
CA ALA A 508 -15.68 3.39 10.67
C ALA A 508 -15.31 3.24 9.17
N GLY A 509 -14.36 2.36 8.85
CA GLY A 509 -13.92 2.08 7.48
C GLY A 509 -15.00 1.41 6.64
N MET A 510 -15.72 0.43 7.19
CA MET A 510 -16.86 -0.21 6.52
C MET A 510 -17.98 0.81 6.27
N ALA A 511 -18.31 1.62 7.27
CA ALA A 511 -19.33 2.66 7.14
C ALA A 511 -18.92 3.71 6.09
N MET A 512 -17.66 4.15 6.09
CA MET A 512 -17.13 5.10 5.12
C MET A 512 -17.19 4.53 3.69
N THR A 513 -16.76 3.29 3.48
CA THR A 513 -16.80 2.63 2.16
C THR A 513 -18.25 2.52 1.66
N ALA A 514 -19.17 2.09 2.52
CA ALA A 514 -20.59 2.00 2.16
C ALA A 514 -21.19 3.38 1.83
N ALA A 515 -20.89 4.41 2.63
CA ALA A 515 -21.34 5.78 2.39
C ALA A 515 -20.76 6.34 1.09
N TRP A 516 -19.49 6.08 0.80
CA TRP A 516 -18.82 6.57 -0.42
C TRP A 516 -19.53 6.10 -1.67
N VAL A 517 -19.90 4.83 -1.71
CA VAL A 517 -20.63 4.23 -2.84
C VAL A 517 -22.09 4.70 -2.87
N TYR A 518 -22.72 4.79 -1.70
CA TYR A 518 -24.12 5.22 -1.62
C TYR A 518 -24.34 6.66 -2.11
N PHE A 519 -23.41 7.57 -1.79
CA PHE A 519 -23.46 8.97 -2.19
C PHE A 519 -22.75 9.25 -3.51
N ASP A 520 -22.17 8.24 -4.16
CA ASP A 520 -21.40 8.35 -5.41
C ASP A 520 -20.34 9.45 -5.37
N TRP A 521 -19.58 9.53 -4.26
CA TRP A 521 -18.52 10.52 -4.12
C TRP A 521 -17.32 10.16 -5.01
N PRO A 522 -16.69 11.13 -5.70
CA PRO A 522 -15.50 10.85 -6.49
C PRO A 522 -14.36 10.36 -5.60
N LEU A 523 -13.59 9.39 -6.09
CA LEU A 523 -12.46 8.80 -5.36
C LEU A 523 -11.19 9.65 -5.44
N GLY A 524 -11.07 10.39 -6.53
CA GLY A 524 -9.95 11.29 -6.83
C GLY A 524 -10.25 12.12 -8.07
N PRO A 525 -9.32 12.97 -8.51
CA PRO A 525 -9.47 13.71 -9.75
C PRO A 525 -9.69 12.77 -10.94
N GLY A 526 -10.85 12.88 -11.59
CA GLY A 526 -11.20 12.05 -12.75
C GLY A 526 -11.52 10.57 -12.46
N ALA A 527 -11.63 10.19 -11.19
CA ALA A 527 -11.96 8.82 -10.78
C ALA A 527 -13.35 8.76 -10.12
N THR A 528 -14.22 7.94 -10.68
CA THR A 528 -15.61 7.74 -10.24
C THR A 528 -15.77 6.42 -9.53
N VAL A 529 -16.87 6.24 -8.79
CA VAL A 529 -17.25 4.97 -8.18
C VAL A 529 -17.68 3.96 -9.23
N HIS A 530 -18.34 4.44 -10.27
CA HIS A 530 -18.94 3.60 -11.30
C HIS A 530 -18.03 3.43 -12.51
N TYR A 531 -18.14 2.26 -13.13
CA TYR A 531 -17.50 1.89 -14.38
C TYR A 531 -18.56 1.45 -15.40
N SER A 532 -18.42 1.85 -16.64
CA SER A 532 -19.21 1.35 -17.74
C SER A 532 -18.31 0.70 -18.79
N LEU A 533 -18.60 -0.54 -19.12
CA LEU A 533 -17.87 -1.24 -20.18
C LEU A 533 -17.97 -0.45 -21.49
N PRO A 534 -16.85 -0.23 -22.22
CA PRO A 534 -16.89 0.36 -23.55
C PRO A 534 -17.84 -0.42 -24.45
N GLY A 535 -18.90 0.23 -24.93
CA GLY A 535 -19.88 -0.39 -25.81
C GLY A 535 -21.03 -1.16 -25.13
N ALA A 536 -21.13 -1.19 -23.81
CA ALA A 536 -22.35 -1.60 -23.14
C ALA A 536 -23.35 -0.43 -23.13
N LYS A 537 -24.50 -0.61 -23.80
CA LYS A 537 -25.67 0.30 -23.74
C LYS A 537 -26.67 -0.23 -22.74
#